data_9b64eba907b46ef838bd3d3b1691edb8
#
_entry.id   9b64eba907b46ef838bd3d3b1691edb8
#
_cell.length_a   1.000
_cell.length_b   1.000
_cell.length_c   1.000
_cell.angle_alpha   90.00
_cell.angle_beta   90.00
_cell.angle_gamma   90.00
#
_symmetry.space_group_name_H-M   'P 1'
#
loop_
_entity.id
_entity.type
_entity.pdbx_description
1 polymer ?
#
loop_
_entity_poly.entity_id
_entity_poly.type
_entity_poly.pdbx_seq_one_letter_code
_entity_poly.pdbx_strand_id
1 'polypeptide(L)'
;MMLIKLFLFFLLLLILPDMYIYKAYIRRVSQKWTHWAYWLPSLFLLLGMTLVFSIHEPRPDSMQRLSNFLLIFLCFSVPKALFVIVILFMKLLYIISGKKLYGGYVAGGLALASLIYVISVSYTHLRAHETAANL
;
A
#
# COMPACT_ATOMS: atom_id res chain seq x y z
N MET A 1 7.87 -18.86 -13.22
CA MET A 1 8.46 -17.59 -13.74
C MET A 1 7.54 -16.39 -13.56
N MET A 2 6.28 -16.49 -13.93
CA MET A 2 5.32 -15.36 -13.78
C MET A 2 5.05 -14.99 -12.31
N LEU A 3 4.86 -15.98 -11.45
CA LEU A 3 4.64 -15.78 -10.01
C LEU A 3 5.80 -15.07 -9.31
N ILE A 4 7.04 -15.40 -9.67
CA ILE A 4 8.23 -14.76 -9.08
C ILE A 4 8.30 -13.29 -9.50
N LYS A 5 8.00 -12.97 -10.75
CA LYS A 5 7.96 -11.58 -11.23
C LYS A 5 6.87 -10.78 -10.51
N LEU A 6 5.70 -11.39 -10.32
CA LEU A 6 4.60 -10.78 -9.60
C LEU A 6 4.97 -10.55 -8.12
N PHE A 7 5.58 -11.54 -7.48
CA PHE A 7 6.08 -11.42 -6.11
C PHE A 7 7.09 -10.28 -5.97
N LEU A 8 8.08 -10.21 -6.86
CA LEU A 8 9.07 -9.14 -6.86
C LEU A 8 8.45 -7.76 -7.09
N PHE A 9 7.44 -7.68 -7.97
CA PHE A 9 6.72 -6.43 -8.22
C PHE A 9 6.00 -5.93 -6.96
N PHE A 10 5.26 -6.80 -6.28
CA PHE A 10 4.59 -6.43 -5.03
C PHE A 10 5.57 -6.12 -3.90
N LEU A 11 6.69 -6.84 -3.83
CA LEU A 11 7.75 -6.57 -2.86
C LEU A 11 8.34 -5.17 -3.07
N LEU A 12 8.66 -4.80 -4.30
CA LEU A 12 9.14 -3.46 -4.63
C LEU A 12 8.11 -2.39 -4.33
N LEU A 13 6.84 -2.63 -4.68
CA LEU A 13 5.74 -1.70 -4.40
C LEU A 13 5.56 -1.45 -2.90
N LEU A 14 5.85 -2.44 -2.06
CA LEU A 14 5.79 -2.30 -0.61
C LEU A 14 7.01 -1.58 -0.05
N ILE A 15 8.21 -2.00 -0.42
CA ILE A 15 9.47 -1.55 0.19
C ILE A 15 9.86 -0.14 -0.25
N LEU A 16 9.74 0.19 -1.53
CA LEU A 16 10.19 1.49 -2.05
C LEU A 16 9.49 2.69 -1.40
N PRO A 17 8.15 2.74 -1.32
CA PRO A 17 7.47 3.82 -0.64
C PRO A 17 7.79 3.86 0.86
N ASP A 18 7.88 2.70 1.51
CA ASP A 18 8.19 2.62 2.93
C ASP A 18 9.58 3.16 3.25
N MET A 19 10.58 2.79 2.48
CA MET A 19 11.94 3.33 2.65
C MET A 19 12.01 4.84 2.42
N TYR A 20 11.28 5.34 1.43
CA TYR A 20 11.26 6.76 1.14
C TYR A 20 10.61 7.56 2.28
N ILE A 21 9.42 7.14 2.72
CA ILE A 21 8.70 7.80 3.82
C ILE A 21 9.52 7.72 5.12
N TYR A 22 10.12 6.57 5.39
CA TYR A 22 10.97 6.39 6.56
C TYR A 22 12.15 7.38 6.58
N LYS A 23 12.89 7.47 5.48
CA LYS A 23 14.03 8.40 5.37
C LYS A 23 13.60 9.86 5.42
N ALA A 24 12.49 10.22 4.79
CA ALA A 24 12.05 11.59 4.67
C ALA A 24 11.44 12.14 5.97
N TYR A 25 10.67 11.31 6.67
CA TYR A 25 9.83 11.74 7.79
C TYR A 25 10.14 11.04 9.11
N ILE A 26 10.13 9.72 9.11
CA ILE A 26 10.20 8.92 10.35
C ILE A 26 11.58 9.00 11.01
N ARG A 27 12.64 9.01 10.23
CA ARG A 27 14.02 9.10 10.76
C ARG A 27 14.27 10.34 11.61
N ARG A 28 13.50 11.41 11.41
CA ARG A 28 13.62 12.66 12.16
C ARG A 28 12.91 12.62 13.51
N VAL A 29 12.07 11.64 13.73
CA VAL A 29 11.35 11.49 15.01
C VAL A 29 12.28 10.86 16.04
N SER A 30 12.39 11.48 17.19
CA SER A 30 13.33 11.04 18.24
C SER A 30 12.86 9.81 19.02
N GLN A 31 11.57 9.48 18.95
CA GLN A 31 10.99 8.37 19.68
C GLN A 31 11.27 7.03 18.98
N LYS A 32 12.01 6.15 19.62
CA LYS A 32 12.34 4.81 19.12
C LYS A 32 11.10 3.96 18.81
N TRP A 33 10.04 4.12 19.57
CA TRP A 33 8.80 3.37 19.42
C TRP A 33 8.11 3.63 18.06
N THR A 34 8.19 4.86 17.56
CA THR A 34 7.63 5.25 16.26
C THR A 34 8.28 4.50 15.10
N HIS A 35 9.57 4.23 15.18
CA HIS A 35 10.30 3.47 14.17
C HIS A 35 9.79 2.03 14.09
N TRP A 36 9.60 1.37 15.21
CA TRP A 36 9.06 0.01 15.27
C TRP A 36 7.60 -0.04 14.82
N ALA A 37 6.77 0.87 15.31
CA ALA A 37 5.36 0.96 14.96
C ALA A 37 5.15 1.20 13.44
N TYR A 38 6.05 1.96 12.82
CA TYR A 38 5.97 2.21 11.38
C TYR A 38 6.24 0.96 10.53
N TRP A 39 7.24 0.15 10.92
CA TRP A 39 7.62 -1.05 10.17
C TRP A 39 6.70 -2.25 10.41
N LEU A 40 5.97 -2.26 11.52
CA LEU A 40 5.13 -3.39 11.92
C LEU A 40 4.06 -3.77 10.89
N PRO A 41 3.26 -2.84 10.31
CA PRO A 41 2.31 -3.17 9.26
C PRO A 41 2.97 -3.72 8.00
N SER A 42 4.12 -3.18 7.62
CA SER A 42 4.86 -3.61 6.43
C SER A 42 5.44 -5.02 6.60
N LEU A 43 5.95 -5.33 7.79
CA LEU A 43 6.39 -6.69 8.16
C LEU A 43 5.22 -7.68 8.14
N PHE A 44 4.07 -7.30 8.66
CA PHE A 44 2.87 -8.13 8.63
C PHE A 44 2.41 -8.43 7.20
N LEU A 45 2.41 -7.44 6.32
CA LEU A 45 2.10 -7.61 4.90
C LEU A 45 3.12 -8.49 4.18
N LEU A 46 4.40 -8.35 4.52
CA LEU A 46 5.47 -9.17 3.94
C LEU A 46 5.34 -10.63 4.34
N LEU A 47 5.05 -10.92 5.61
CA LEU A 47 4.77 -12.27 6.09
C LEU A 47 3.52 -12.86 5.41
N GLY A 48 2.44 -12.09 5.33
CA GLY A 48 1.22 -12.51 4.63
C GLY A 48 1.47 -12.84 3.16
N MET A 49 2.27 -12.02 2.50
CA MET A 49 2.65 -12.21 1.10
C MET A 49 3.46 -13.51 0.91
N THR A 50 4.44 -13.79 1.76
CA THR A 50 5.21 -15.03 1.69
C THR A 50 4.34 -16.27 1.93
N LEU A 51 3.42 -16.20 2.88
CA LEU A 51 2.48 -17.29 3.15
C LEU A 51 1.55 -17.55 1.95
N VAL A 52 0.98 -16.51 1.37
CA VAL A 52 0.06 -16.62 0.23
C VAL A 52 0.77 -17.21 -1.00
N PHE A 53 1.98 -16.75 -1.30
CA PHE A 53 2.74 -17.25 -2.44
C PHE A 53 3.37 -18.65 -2.19
N SER A 54 3.43 -19.12 -0.95
CA SER A 54 3.88 -20.48 -0.61
C SER A 54 2.80 -21.55 -0.82
N ILE A 55 1.53 -21.14 -0.96
CA ILE A 55 0.42 -22.08 -1.20
C ILE A 55 0.43 -22.48 -2.68
N HIS A 56 0.88 -23.69 -2.96
CA HIS A 56 1.00 -24.22 -4.32
C HIS A 56 -0.27 -24.86 -4.87
N GLU A 57 -1.26 -25.16 -4.00
CA GLU A 57 -2.48 -25.84 -4.44
C GLU A 57 -3.61 -24.85 -4.74
N PRO A 58 -4.16 -24.84 -5.96
CA PRO A 58 -5.29 -24.00 -6.35
C PRO A 58 -6.60 -24.62 -5.83
N ARG A 59 -6.92 -24.35 -4.56
CA ARG A 59 -8.24 -24.67 -3.99
C ARG A 59 -9.12 -23.41 -4.03
N PRO A 60 -10.45 -23.52 -4.15
CA PRO A 60 -11.35 -22.37 -4.14
C PRO A 60 -11.19 -21.50 -2.89
N ASP A 61 -10.95 -22.12 -1.73
CA ASP A 61 -10.69 -21.40 -0.48
C ASP A 61 -9.38 -20.61 -0.49
N SER A 62 -8.38 -21.07 -1.23
CA SER A 62 -7.11 -20.38 -1.36
C SER A 62 -7.22 -19.13 -2.25
N MET A 63 -8.07 -19.17 -3.27
CA MET A 63 -8.36 -18.02 -4.14
C MET A 63 -9.07 -16.89 -3.37
N GLN A 64 -10.01 -17.23 -2.50
CA GLN A 64 -10.68 -16.22 -1.68
C GLN A 64 -9.73 -15.60 -0.66
N ARG A 65 -8.86 -16.38 -0.03
CA ARG A 65 -7.82 -15.86 0.87
C ARG A 65 -6.83 -14.96 0.16
N LEU A 66 -6.43 -15.34 -1.06
CA LEU A 66 -5.56 -14.49 -1.90
C LEU A 66 -6.23 -13.16 -2.24
N SER A 67 -7.50 -13.18 -2.63
CA SER A 67 -8.26 -11.98 -2.94
C SER A 67 -8.37 -11.04 -1.73
N ASN A 68 -8.72 -11.58 -0.57
CA ASN A 68 -8.81 -10.80 0.67
C ASN A 68 -7.46 -10.21 1.07
N PHE A 69 -6.39 -10.99 0.94
CA PHE A 69 -5.04 -10.51 1.22
C PHE A 69 -4.63 -9.37 0.26
N LEU A 70 -4.91 -9.53 -1.04
CA LEU A 70 -4.63 -8.49 -2.03
C LEU A 70 -5.38 -7.19 -1.74
N LEU A 71 -6.63 -7.28 -1.30
CA LEU A 71 -7.40 -6.09 -0.89
C LEU A 71 -6.75 -5.37 0.29
N ILE A 72 -6.36 -6.10 1.33
CA ILE A 72 -5.67 -5.54 2.49
C ILE A 72 -4.33 -4.93 2.07
N PHE A 73 -3.57 -5.64 1.24
CA PHE A 73 -2.30 -5.17 0.71
C PHE A 73 -2.47 -3.85 -0.07
N LEU A 74 -3.46 -3.76 -0.94
CA LEU A 74 -3.75 -2.56 -1.72
C LEU A 74 -4.19 -1.40 -0.81
N CYS A 75 -5.00 -1.65 0.21
CA CYS A 75 -5.41 -0.62 1.17
C CYS A 75 -4.23 0.05 1.86
N PHE A 76 -3.16 -0.68 2.14
CA PHE A 76 -1.95 -0.13 2.76
C PHE A 76 -0.93 0.41 1.77
N SER A 77 -0.74 -0.27 0.63
CA SER A 77 0.29 0.09 -0.34
C SER A 77 -0.08 1.26 -1.23
N VAL A 78 -1.32 1.34 -1.70
CA VAL A 78 -1.75 2.38 -2.64
C VAL A 78 -1.65 3.79 -2.06
N PRO A 79 -2.15 4.08 -0.83
CA PRO A 79 -2.00 5.40 -0.24
C PRO A 79 -0.55 5.83 -0.06
N LYS A 80 0.32 4.91 0.38
CA LYS A 80 1.76 5.17 0.54
C LYS A 80 2.44 5.47 -0.79
N ALA A 81 2.15 4.66 -1.81
CA ALA A 81 2.71 4.85 -3.15
C ALA A 81 2.28 6.19 -3.75
N LEU A 82 1.00 6.53 -3.67
CA LEU A 82 0.48 7.82 -4.13
C LEU A 82 1.10 8.99 -3.38
N PHE A 83 1.23 8.89 -2.07
CA PHE A 83 1.89 9.92 -1.25
C PHE A 83 3.32 10.19 -1.76
N VAL A 84 4.09 9.14 -1.99
CA VAL A 84 5.47 9.26 -2.49
C VAL A 84 5.51 9.86 -3.90
N ILE A 85 4.64 9.37 -4.81
CA ILE A 85 4.58 9.87 -6.19
C ILE A 85 4.26 11.37 -6.21
N VAL A 86 3.29 11.81 -5.44
CA VAL A 86 2.90 13.23 -5.38
C VAL A 86 4.03 14.08 -4.80
N ILE A 87 4.70 13.63 -3.76
CA ILE A 87 5.85 14.37 -3.20
C ILE A 87 6.99 14.49 -4.20
N LEU A 88 7.31 13.38 -4.91
CA LEU A 88 8.35 13.41 -5.93
C LEU A 88 7.98 14.36 -7.08
N PHE A 89 6.72 14.33 -7.52
CA PHE A 89 6.21 15.23 -8.54
C PHE A 89 6.28 16.70 -8.10
N MET A 90 5.88 17.00 -6.86
CA MET A 90 5.98 18.34 -6.31
C MET A 90 7.42 18.81 -6.15
N LYS A 91 8.36 17.93 -5.81
CA LYS A 91 9.78 18.26 -5.81
C LYS A 91 10.29 18.58 -7.21
N LEU A 92 9.87 17.81 -8.21
CA LEU A 92 10.21 18.07 -9.60
C LEU A 92 9.70 19.45 -10.05
N LEU A 93 8.44 19.77 -9.76
CA LEU A 93 7.86 21.09 -10.04
C LEU A 93 8.60 22.22 -9.32
N TYR A 94 9.04 21.98 -8.08
CA TYR A 94 9.85 22.95 -7.35
C TYR A 94 11.19 23.24 -8.05
N ILE A 95 11.86 22.20 -8.53
CA ILE A 95 13.13 22.35 -9.27
C ILE A 95 12.92 23.16 -10.55
N ILE A 96 11.82 22.92 -11.26
CA ILE A 96 11.52 23.59 -12.53
C ILE A 96 11.04 25.04 -12.33
N SER A 97 10.16 25.28 -11.36
CA SER A 97 9.49 26.58 -11.18
C SER A 97 10.13 27.47 -10.11
N GLY A 98 11.04 26.95 -9.29
CA GLY A 98 11.68 27.68 -8.18
C GLY A 98 10.74 28.09 -7.04
N LYS A 99 9.45 27.74 -7.12
CA LYS A 99 8.44 28.11 -6.11
C LYS A 99 8.21 26.97 -5.14
N LYS A 100 8.20 27.28 -3.84
CA LYS A 100 7.92 26.31 -2.78
C LYS A 100 6.41 26.00 -2.77
N LEU A 101 6.06 24.83 -3.24
CA LEU A 101 4.67 24.33 -3.22
C LEU A 101 4.41 23.51 -1.95
N TYR A 102 3.18 23.56 -1.44
CA TYR A 102 2.75 22.79 -0.26
C TYR A 102 2.51 21.30 -0.58
N GLY A 103 3.52 20.67 -1.17
CA GLY A 103 3.43 19.31 -1.68
C GLY A 103 3.07 18.25 -0.65
N GLY A 104 3.50 18.42 0.61
CA GLY A 104 3.18 17.50 1.69
C GLY A 104 1.69 17.42 2.02
N TYR A 105 1.00 18.57 2.03
CA TYR A 105 -0.45 18.61 2.30
C TYR A 105 -1.27 18.02 1.16
N VAL A 106 -0.90 18.34 -0.09
CA VAL A 106 -1.54 17.76 -1.29
C VAL A 106 -1.33 16.25 -1.34
N ALA A 107 -0.11 15.79 -1.09
CA ALA A 107 0.21 14.38 -1.05
C ALA A 107 -0.57 13.63 0.05
N GLY A 108 -0.66 14.20 1.25
CA GLY A 108 -1.45 13.65 2.35
C GLY A 108 -2.94 13.57 2.03
N GLY A 109 -3.50 14.62 1.45
CA GLY A 109 -4.90 14.65 1.02
C GLY A 109 -5.23 13.60 -0.04
N LEU A 110 -4.37 13.45 -1.05
CA LEU A 110 -4.52 12.43 -2.09
C LEU A 110 -4.37 11.01 -1.54
N ALA A 111 -3.44 10.79 -0.61
CA ALA A 111 -3.27 9.50 0.06
C ALA A 111 -4.52 9.11 0.85
N LEU A 112 -5.11 10.04 1.61
CA LEU A 112 -6.37 9.82 2.34
C LEU A 112 -7.53 9.55 1.38
N ALA A 113 -7.66 10.32 0.30
CA ALA A 113 -8.70 10.12 -0.71
C ALA A 113 -8.59 8.75 -1.36
N SER A 114 -7.38 8.29 -1.69
CA SER A 114 -7.15 6.96 -2.26
C SER A 114 -7.48 5.84 -1.27
N LEU A 115 -7.18 6.02 0.02
CA LEU A 115 -7.53 5.07 1.07
C LEU A 115 -9.06 4.92 1.18
N ILE A 116 -9.78 6.04 1.23
CA ILE A 116 -11.26 6.05 1.28
C ILE A 116 -11.83 5.37 0.03
N TYR A 117 -11.28 5.66 -1.15
CA TYR A 117 -11.70 5.03 -2.40
C TYR A 117 -11.52 3.51 -2.38
N VAL A 118 -10.34 3.02 -1.98
CA VAL A 118 -10.07 1.58 -1.90
C VAL A 118 -10.98 0.89 -0.89
N ILE A 119 -11.23 1.49 0.27
CA ILE A 119 -12.16 0.97 1.28
C ILE A 119 -13.59 0.91 0.72
N SER A 120 -14.05 1.96 0.02
CA SER A 120 -15.38 1.99 -0.60
C SER A 120 -15.56 0.88 -1.62
N VAL A 121 -14.58 0.70 -2.51
CA VAL A 121 -14.59 -0.34 -3.54
C VAL A 121 -14.58 -1.73 -2.91
N SER A 122 -13.77 -1.94 -1.88
CA SER A 122 -13.73 -3.21 -1.13
C SER A 122 -15.06 -3.53 -0.48
N TYR A 123 -15.71 -2.53 0.13
CA TYR A 123 -17.01 -2.70 0.77
C TYR A 123 -18.11 -3.05 -0.23
N THR A 124 -18.17 -2.35 -1.37
CA THR A 124 -19.15 -2.64 -2.42
C THR A 124 -18.94 -4.01 -3.04
N HIS A 125 -17.71 -4.43 -3.20
CA HIS A 125 -17.38 -5.76 -3.73
C HIS A 125 -17.80 -6.88 -2.76
N LEU A 126 -17.54 -6.74 -1.47
CA LEU A 126 -17.98 -7.69 -0.45
C LEU A 126 -19.50 -7.79 -0.40
N ARG A 127 -20.21 -6.66 -0.45
CA ARG A 127 -21.67 -6.62 -0.44
C ARG A 127 -22.29 -7.27 -1.68
N ALA A 128 -21.67 -7.12 -2.84
CA ALA A 128 -22.10 -7.78 -4.06
C ALA A 128 -22.00 -9.32 -3.95
N HIS A 129 -20.95 -9.82 -3.33
CA HIS A 129 -20.77 -11.25 -3.06
C HIS A 129 -21.82 -11.81 -2.08
N GLU A 130 -22.12 -11.07 -1.00
CA GLU A 130 -23.16 -11.48 -0.04
C GLU A 130 -24.55 -11.55 -0.70
N THR A 131 -24.87 -10.57 -1.55
CA THR A 131 -26.15 -10.54 -2.29
C THR A 131 -26.26 -11.70 -3.27
N ALA A 132 -25.19 -12.02 -3.97
CA ALA A 132 -25.16 -13.16 -4.89
C ALA A 132 -25.27 -14.51 -4.16
N ALA A 133 -24.68 -14.63 -2.95
CA ALA A 133 -24.77 -15.84 -2.13
C ALA A 133 -26.17 -16.06 -1.52
N ASN A 134 -26.95 -14.99 -1.33
CA ASN A 134 -28.31 -15.05 -0.78
C ASN A 134 -29.41 -15.25 -1.84
N LEU A 135 -29.06 -15.24 -3.12
CA LEU A 135 -29.96 -15.56 -4.22
C LEU A 135 -29.93 -17.06 -4.53
#